data_e357f4c9ca94fab04cd71e9010a397a2
#
_entry.id   e357f4c9ca94fab04cd71e9010a397a2
#
_cell.length_a   1.000
_cell.length_b   1.000
_cell.length_c   1.000
_cell.angle_alpha   90.00
_cell.angle_beta   90.00
_cell.angle_gamma   90.00
#
_symmetry.space_group_name_H-M   'P 1'
#
loop_
_entity.id
_entity.type
_entity.pdbx_description
1 polymer ?
#
loop_
_entity_poly.entity_id
_entity_poly.type
_entity_poly.pdbx_seq_one_letter_code
_entity_poly.pdbx_strand_id
1 'polypeptide(L)'
;MSTGALSRETAGGPAALSRVTLVGERRRVDLVLPAREPVGLLLPEIMRLLDDRVEGRPASRHLVTVDGSALDHDSTLDSAGIRDGAVLRLVRAEDAPPAPVVHDVSDDVAEDLGHRAWVWGPAARRVTAGAASVGWVVIAALFARARYDAALVAAALLGAAGAAAVAGSVLGRVRRHGLATTLLCAGGALGVLGVWSLVDDLGGTSAGAVRLAGVAAVGVLVLALLGLFTPLGRGGLVGAAAVAVTAVGWEAVLAVQSGAGTPEQQARVGAVLGVVCALVLGVLPRLALMASGLSGLDDRRAGGVSVSRHQVSTALAAAHRGLVLATVTVATSAAAAAVLALRDPSVWTVALASVLAVVLALRARAFPLVAEVVVLLAAAAGVTVRLLLEWAERSSAAAPLAVLVVLAVLPLLVLAVQPAEHVRVRLRRVGDLLESVGVIALLPLLVGVFGVYGRLLDTFA
;
A
#
# COMPACT_ATOMS: atom_id res chain seq x y z
N MET A 1 -11.04 51.66 57.28
CA MET A 1 -11.41 50.27 57.35
C MET A 1 -11.87 49.88 55.90
N SER A 2 -11.01 49.33 55.17
CA SER A 2 -11.35 48.80 53.85
C SER A 2 -10.54 47.53 53.60
N THR A 3 -11.26 46.43 53.56
CA THR A 3 -10.72 45.07 53.45
C THR A 3 -10.54 44.76 51.98
N GLY A 4 -9.31 44.72 51.51
CA GLY A 4 -8.99 44.27 50.15
C GLY A 4 -9.05 42.74 50.06
N ALA A 5 -9.98 42.26 49.27
CA ALA A 5 -10.08 40.84 48.90
C ALA A 5 -9.02 40.49 47.88
N LEU A 6 -8.09 39.62 48.27
CA LEU A 6 -7.14 38.96 47.34
C LEU A 6 -7.89 37.90 46.56
N SER A 7 -8.16 38.18 45.29
CA SER A 7 -8.66 37.19 44.33
C SER A 7 -7.51 36.23 44.00
N ARG A 8 -7.57 35.01 44.52
CA ARG A 8 -6.77 33.86 44.04
C ARG A 8 -7.29 33.43 42.71
N GLU A 9 -6.55 33.73 41.71
CA GLU A 9 -6.76 33.18 40.37
C GLU A 9 -6.15 31.77 40.31
N THR A 10 -6.97 30.76 40.58
CA THR A 10 -6.64 29.34 40.32
C THR A 10 -7.05 28.96 38.92
N ALA A 11 -6.19 29.22 37.95
CA ALA A 11 -6.32 28.63 36.61
C ALA A 11 -5.54 27.31 36.57
N GLY A 12 -6.10 26.23 37.11
CA GLY A 12 -5.57 24.88 37.02
C GLY A 12 -6.23 24.09 35.88
N GLY A 13 -5.85 24.32 34.63
CA GLY A 13 -6.04 23.33 33.57
C GLY A 13 -4.98 22.22 33.74
N PRO A 14 -5.26 20.96 33.24
CA PRO A 14 -4.27 19.88 33.33
C PRO A 14 -2.97 20.35 32.67
N ALA A 15 -1.87 20.37 33.45
CA ALA A 15 -0.56 20.75 32.95
C ALA A 15 -0.20 19.85 31.78
N ALA A 16 -0.01 20.45 30.60
CA ALA A 16 0.51 19.71 29.47
C ALA A 16 1.92 19.22 29.83
N LEU A 17 2.11 17.91 29.88
CA LEU A 17 3.36 17.26 30.24
C LEU A 17 4.02 16.72 28.95
N SER A 18 5.33 16.91 28.84
CA SER A 18 6.12 16.38 27.73
C SER A 18 7.18 15.43 28.26
N ARG A 19 7.27 14.25 27.70
CA ARG A 19 8.29 13.26 28.04
C ARG A 19 9.56 13.56 27.24
N VAL A 20 10.69 13.73 27.93
CA VAL A 20 11.98 14.04 27.30
C VAL A 20 13.10 13.21 27.92
N THR A 21 14.12 12.93 27.11
CA THR A 21 15.37 12.34 27.58
C THR A 21 16.40 13.43 27.74
N LEU A 22 16.85 13.67 28.94
CA LEU A 22 17.93 14.62 29.22
C LEU A 22 19.28 13.94 29.27
N VAL A 23 20.25 14.51 28.55
CA VAL A 23 21.64 14.04 28.50
C VAL A 23 22.56 15.09 29.05
N GLY A 24 23.13 14.82 30.20
CA GLY A 24 24.22 15.61 30.80
C GLY A 24 25.59 15.03 30.47
N GLU A 25 26.67 15.65 31.03
CA GLU A 25 28.05 15.16 30.83
C GLU A 25 28.30 13.76 31.45
N ARG A 26 27.63 13.44 32.56
CA ARG A 26 27.85 12.20 33.32
C ARG A 26 26.63 11.26 33.34
N ARG A 27 25.46 11.77 33.05
CA ARG A 27 24.21 11.05 33.30
C ARG A 27 23.18 11.29 32.18
N ARG A 28 22.39 10.28 31.91
CA ARG A 28 21.20 10.35 31.06
C ARG A 28 19.99 9.99 31.90
N VAL A 29 18.92 10.77 31.81
CA VAL A 29 17.69 10.61 32.60
C VAL A 29 16.50 10.84 31.71
N ASP A 30 15.53 9.91 31.73
CA ASP A 30 14.23 10.06 31.09
C ASP A 30 13.26 10.63 32.15
N LEU A 31 12.62 11.74 31.82
CA LEU A 31 11.69 12.38 32.74
C LEU A 31 10.56 13.10 32.00
N VAL A 32 9.55 13.49 32.76
CA VAL A 32 8.39 14.22 32.25
C VAL A 32 8.46 15.65 32.81
N LEU A 33 8.48 16.62 31.89
CA LEU A 33 8.53 18.05 32.22
C LEU A 33 7.22 18.74 31.86
N PRO A 34 6.86 19.84 32.60
CA PRO A 34 5.76 20.71 32.21
C PRO A 34 6.05 21.37 30.84
N ALA A 35 5.19 21.11 29.84
CA ALA A 35 5.44 21.58 28.48
C ALA A 35 5.30 23.10 28.29
N ARG A 36 4.55 23.76 29.19
CA ARG A 36 4.22 25.19 29.13
C ARG A 36 5.00 26.06 30.15
N GLU A 37 5.91 25.48 30.87
CA GLU A 37 6.75 26.20 31.82
C GLU A 37 8.03 26.68 31.12
N PRO A 38 8.50 27.93 31.37
CA PRO A 38 9.73 28.43 30.78
C PRO A 38 10.93 27.55 31.10
N VAL A 39 11.75 27.26 30.10
CA VAL A 39 12.95 26.43 30.25
C VAL A 39 13.88 26.92 31.35
N GLY A 40 14.02 28.23 31.52
CA GLY A 40 14.84 28.83 32.53
C GLY A 40 14.43 28.47 33.98
N LEU A 41 13.14 28.24 34.22
CA LEU A 41 12.64 27.82 35.54
C LEU A 41 12.88 26.31 35.78
N LEU A 42 12.93 25.52 34.74
CA LEU A 42 13.19 24.08 34.82
C LEU A 42 14.67 23.74 34.95
N LEU A 43 15.57 24.62 34.49
CA LEU A 43 17.01 24.39 34.45
C LEU A 43 17.63 24.04 35.83
N PRO A 44 17.29 24.70 36.95
CA PRO A 44 17.90 24.38 38.27
C PRO A 44 17.57 22.94 38.70
N GLU A 45 16.36 22.47 38.43
CA GLU A 45 15.94 21.14 38.78
C GLU A 45 16.55 20.07 37.83
N ILE A 46 16.64 20.39 36.54
CA ILE A 46 17.34 19.59 35.55
C ILE A 46 18.81 19.40 35.90
N MET A 47 19.52 20.46 36.29
CA MET A 47 20.92 20.39 36.73
C MET A 47 21.09 19.51 37.97
N ARG A 48 20.17 19.59 38.93
CA ARG A 48 20.18 18.76 40.13
C ARG A 48 19.93 17.28 39.82
N LEU A 49 19.02 16.97 38.89
CA LEU A 49 18.72 15.61 38.48
C LEU A 49 19.85 14.98 37.67
N LEU A 50 20.58 15.76 36.90
CA LEU A 50 21.72 15.30 36.11
C LEU A 50 23.02 15.19 36.91
N ASP A 51 23.00 15.55 38.25
CA ASP A 51 24.17 15.60 39.14
C ASP A 51 25.31 16.46 38.57
N ASP A 52 24.92 17.52 37.87
CA ASP A 52 25.85 18.45 37.24
C ASP A 52 26.27 19.53 38.26
N ARG A 53 27.23 19.14 39.11
CA ARG A 53 27.78 20.06 40.13
C ARG A 53 28.54 21.19 39.47
N VAL A 54 28.23 22.40 39.85
CA VAL A 54 28.94 23.60 39.42
C VAL A 54 30.32 23.62 40.09
N GLU A 55 31.31 22.93 39.48
CA GLU A 55 32.71 23.10 39.85
C GLU A 55 33.27 24.22 38.98
N GLY A 56 33.44 25.41 39.55
CA GLY A 56 34.03 26.57 38.88
C GLY A 56 33.13 27.81 38.82
N ARG A 57 33.49 28.78 37.94
CA ARG A 57 32.70 30.00 37.70
C ARG A 57 31.27 29.66 37.27
N PRO A 58 30.26 30.41 37.76
CA PRO A 58 28.89 30.21 37.33
C PRO A 58 28.77 30.46 35.80
N ALA A 59 28.79 29.40 35.02
CA ALA A 59 28.56 29.46 33.60
C ALA A 59 27.06 29.21 33.31
N SER A 60 26.48 30.02 32.47
CA SER A 60 25.11 29.81 32.00
C SER A 60 25.01 28.47 31.25
N ARG A 61 23.92 27.75 31.47
CA ARG A 61 23.63 26.44 30.82
C ARG A 61 22.46 26.60 29.88
N HIS A 62 22.52 25.91 28.78
CA HIS A 62 21.42 25.83 27.81
C HIS A 62 21.03 24.38 27.54
N LEU A 63 19.74 24.16 27.29
CA LEU A 63 19.25 22.91 26.70
C LEU A 63 19.38 23.02 25.18
N VAL A 64 20.00 22.03 24.57
CA VAL A 64 20.21 21.95 23.12
C VAL A 64 19.51 20.71 22.58
N THR A 65 18.82 20.85 21.47
CA THR A 65 18.18 19.77 20.74
C THR A 65 19.21 18.89 20.00
N VAL A 66 18.80 17.77 19.43
CA VAL A 66 19.70 16.86 18.68
C VAL A 66 20.30 17.53 17.44
N ASP A 67 19.58 18.45 16.85
CA ASP A 67 19.97 19.27 15.69
C ASP A 67 20.89 20.47 16.05
N GLY A 68 21.22 20.63 17.34
CA GLY A 68 22.18 21.65 17.79
C GLY A 68 21.54 23.01 18.12
N SER A 69 20.22 23.18 17.99
CA SER A 69 19.55 24.43 18.36
C SER A 69 19.42 24.56 19.87
N ALA A 70 19.89 25.71 20.42
CA ALA A 70 19.75 26.02 21.82
C ALA A 70 18.34 26.55 22.11
N LEU A 71 17.73 26.05 23.20
CA LEU A 71 16.44 26.55 23.68
C LEU A 71 16.65 27.82 24.48
N ASP A 72 15.88 28.86 24.17
CA ASP A 72 15.90 30.12 24.93
C ASP A 72 15.29 29.89 26.33
N HIS A 73 15.81 30.61 27.34
CA HIS A 73 15.36 30.49 28.71
C HIS A 73 13.90 30.90 28.92
N ASP A 74 13.41 31.82 28.08
CA ASP A 74 12.03 32.30 28.14
C ASP A 74 11.08 31.44 27.28
N SER A 75 11.62 30.53 26.45
CA SER A 75 10.81 29.61 25.65
C SER A 75 10.28 28.46 26.50
N THR A 76 9.16 27.89 26.08
CA THR A 76 8.59 26.65 26.63
C THR A 76 8.85 25.48 25.71
N LEU A 77 8.77 24.24 26.21
CA LEU A 77 8.91 23.06 25.36
C LEU A 77 7.83 23.01 24.25
N ASP A 78 6.63 23.53 24.56
CA ASP A 78 5.51 23.61 23.61
C ASP A 78 5.79 24.65 22.52
N SER A 79 6.26 25.87 22.89
CA SER A 79 6.61 26.94 21.93
C SER A 79 7.82 26.59 21.04
N ALA A 80 8.76 25.79 21.58
CA ALA A 80 9.93 25.30 20.85
C ALA A 80 9.63 24.06 20.00
N GLY A 81 8.38 23.57 19.98
CA GLY A 81 7.96 22.43 19.16
C GLY A 81 8.60 21.10 19.58
N ILE A 82 9.01 20.96 20.84
CA ILE A 82 9.65 19.75 21.35
C ILE A 82 8.62 18.62 21.47
N ARG A 83 8.82 17.56 20.71
CA ARG A 83 7.91 16.39 20.68
C ARG A 83 8.16 15.47 21.87
N ASP A 84 7.14 14.71 22.23
CA ASP A 84 7.28 13.61 23.20
C ASP A 84 8.37 12.62 22.76
N GLY A 85 9.25 12.26 23.69
CA GLY A 85 10.40 11.41 23.43
C GLY A 85 11.63 12.13 22.87
N ALA A 86 11.61 13.46 22.76
CA ALA A 86 12.76 14.22 22.29
C ALA A 86 13.96 14.07 23.24
N VAL A 87 15.17 14.09 22.66
CA VAL A 87 16.43 14.08 23.41
C VAL A 87 16.94 15.51 23.48
N LEU A 88 17.15 16.01 24.70
CA LEU A 88 17.72 17.32 24.99
C LEU A 88 19.06 17.16 25.70
N ARG A 89 20.05 17.93 25.32
CA ARG A 89 21.40 17.91 25.90
C ARG A 89 21.65 19.16 26.70
N LEU A 90 22.12 19.00 27.92
CA LEU A 90 22.57 20.14 28.75
C LEU A 90 24.03 20.47 28.40
N VAL A 91 24.27 21.68 27.90
CA VAL A 91 25.60 22.17 27.52
C VAL A 91 25.90 23.50 28.20
N ARG A 92 27.19 23.84 28.38
CA ARG A 92 27.62 25.16 28.82
C ARG A 92 27.40 26.18 27.72
N ALA A 93 27.09 27.43 28.08
CA ALA A 93 26.90 28.48 27.09
C ALA A 93 28.13 28.70 26.18
N GLU A 94 29.33 28.43 26.74
CA GLU A 94 30.60 28.52 26.02
C GLU A 94 30.79 27.38 25.00
N ASP A 95 30.16 26.22 25.27
CA ASP A 95 30.25 25.03 24.44
C ASP A 95 28.98 24.83 23.55
N ALA A 96 27.99 25.73 23.69
CA ALA A 96 26.81 25.69 22.84
C ALA A 96 27.22 25.98 21.39
N PRO A 97 26.86 25.11 20.45
CA PRO A 97 27.11 25.42 19.05
C PRO A 97 26.43 26.74 18.71
N PRO A 98 27.11 27.63 17.95
CA PRO A 98 26.50 28.89 17.53
C PRO A 98 25.20 28.59 16.83
N ALA A 99 24.15 29.41 17.06
CA ALA A 99 22.88 29.26 16.34
C ALA A 99 23.20 29.16 14.83
N PRO A 100 22.58 28.23 14.11
CA PRO A 100 22.83 28.08 12.70
C PRO A 100 22.49 29.42 12.02
N VAL A 101 23.55 30.17 11.69
CA VAL A 101 23.42 31.40 10.93
C VAL A 101 23.35 30.98 9.47
N VAL A 102 22.25 31.29 8.81
CA VAL A 102 22.12 31.11 7.36
C VAL A 102 23.16 32.02 6.69
N HIS A 103 24.32 31.46 6.34
CA HIS A 103 25.39 32.21 5.68
C HIS A 103 25.10 32.39 4.18
N ASP A 104 24.34 31.50 3.58
CA ASP A 104 23.89 31.60 2.21
C ASP A 104 22.48 31.01 2.05
N VAL A 105 21.54 31.86 1.60
CA VAL A 105 20.14 31.44 1.35
C VAL A 105 20.05 30.36 0.27
N SER A 106 21.03 30.34 -0.64
CA SER A 106 21.11 29.32 -1.70
C SER A 106 21.46 27.94 -1.15
N ASP A 107 22.28 27.85 -0.10
CA ASP A 107 22.61 26.55 0.53
C ASP A 107 21.43 26.00 1.34
N ASP A 108 20.70 26.84 2.06
CA ASP A 108 19.47 26.46 2.78
C ASP A 108 18.37 25.98 1.82
N VAL A 109 18.21 26.66 0.67
CA VAL A 109 17.28 26.24 -0.37
C VAL A 109 17.72 24.92 -1.00
N ALA A 110 19.01 24.70 -1.21
CA ALA A 110 19.52 23.43 -1.74
C ALA A 110 19.33 22.28 -0.75
N GLU A 111 19.50 22.54 0.55
CA GLU A 111 19.27 21.55 1.62
C GLU A 111 17.76 21.22 1.75
N ASP A 112 16.87 22.22 1.77
CA ASP A 112 15.41 22.02 1.77
C ASP A 112 14.95 21.24 0.54
N LEU A 113 15.50 21.54 -0.65
CA LEU A 113 15.24 20.77 -1.85
C LEU A 113 15.74 19.32 -1.73
N GLY A 114 16.88 19.09 -1.09
CA GLY A 114 17.44 17.75 -0.83
C GLY A 114 16.54 16.89 0.06
N HIS A 115 15.82 17.51 1.00
CA HIS A 115 14.87 16.84 1.90
C HIS A 115 13.51 16.55 1.26
N ARG A 116 13.17 17.18 0.12
CA ARG A 116 11.91 16.96 -0.58
C ARG A 116 11.93 15.65 -1.37
N ALA A 117 10.99 14.75 -1.07
CA ALA A 117 10.88 13.43 -1.72
C ALA A 117 10.61 13.49 -3.24
N TRP A 118 10.22 14.65 -3.79
CA TRP A 118 9.76 14.84 -5.18
C TRP A 118 10.69 15.75 -6.01
N VAL A 119 11.98 15.74 -5.73
CA VAL A 119 12.95 16.49 -6.55
C VAL A 119 13.24 15.74 -7.85
N TRP A 120 13.33 16.48 -8.95
CA TRP A 120 13.71 15.96 -10.26
C TRP A 120 15.18 15.51 -10.26
N GLY A 121 15.42 14.32 -9.74
CA GLY A 121 16.74 13.72 -9.63
C GLY A 121 17.00 12.64 -10.70
N PRO A 122 18.20 12.05 -10.69
CA PRO A 122 18.58 11.00 -11.64
C PRO A 122 17.67 9.77 -11.61
N ALA A 123 17.06 9.47 -10.45
CA ALA A 123 16.10 8.37 -10.30
C ALA A 123 14.78 8.69 -11.02
N ALA A 124 14.20 9.87 -10.76
CA ALA A 124 12.98 10.32 -11.39
C ALA A 124 13.12 10.38 -12.91
N ARG A 125 14.25 10.95 -13.41
CA ARG A 125 14.53 11.00 -14.84
C ARG A 125 14.60 9.61 -15.48
N ARG A 126 15.22 8.63 -14.83
CA ARG A 126 15.27 7.24 -15.35
C ARG A 126 13.91 6.59 -15.41
N VAL A 127 13.09 6.76 -14.35
CA VAL A 127 11.73 6.21 -14.32
C VAL A 127 10.86 6.85 -15.38
N THR A 128 10.89 8.18 -15.53
CA THR A 128 10.10 8.90 -16.52
C THR A 128 10.52 8.53 -17.94
N ALA A 129 11.82 8.46 -18.23
CA ALA A 129 12.31 8.05 -19.54
C ALA A 129 11.93 6.60 -19.86
N GLY A 130 12.03 5.70 -18.88
CA GLY A 130 11.59 4.31 -19.03
C GLY A 130 10.09 4.18 -19.28
N ALA A 131 9.28 4.89 -18.50
CA ALA A 131 7.82 4.91 -18.68
C ALA A 131 7.42 5.49 -20.05
N ALA A 132 8.05 6.57 -20.48
CA ALA A 132 7.83 7.15 -21.80
C ALA A 132 8.20 6.18 -22.94
N SER A 133 9.34 5.48 -22.82
CA SER A 133 9.75 4.47 -23.80
C SER A 133 8.73 3.34 -23.92
N VAL A 134 8.28 2.80 -22.78
CA VAL A 134 7.22 1.75 -22.76
C VAL A 134 5.94 2.30 -23.36
N GLY A 135 5.53 3.52 -22.99
CA GLY A 135 4.33 4.18 -23.54
C GLY A 135 4.37 4.31 -25.06
N TRP A 136 5.48 4.80 -25.62
CA TRP A 136 5.63 4.92 -27.08
C TRP A 136 5.63 3.57 -27.78
N VAL A 137 6.25 2.54 -27.19
CA VAL A 137 6.22 1.17 -27.72
C VAL A 137 4.80 0.62 -27.75
N VAL A 138 4.02 0.84 -26.69
CA VAL A 138 2.60 0.44 -26.64
C VAL A 138 1.78 1.16 -27.70
N ILE A 139 1.97 2.49 -27.85
CA ILE A 139 1.26 3.28 -28.86
C ILE A 139 1.59 2.77 -30.26
N ALA A 140 2.86 2.49 -30.57
CA ALA A 140 3.30 1.94 -31.84
C ALA A 140 2.67 0.56 -32.10
N ALA A 141 2.63 -0.32 -31.09
CA ALA A 141 2.01 -1.65 -31.20
C ALA A 141 0.49 -1.55 -31.43
N LEU A 142 -0.22 -0.65 -30.73
CA LEU A 142 -1.65 -0.40 -30.95
C LEU A 142 -1.92 0.17 -32.35
N PHE A 143 -1.07 1.07 -32.83
CA PHE A 143 -1.17 1.61 -34.18
C PHE A 143 -0.95 0.51 -35.23
N ALA A 144 0.05 -0.37 -35.03
CA ALA A 144 0.29 -1.51 -35.92
C ALA A 144 -0.91 -2.45 -35.98
N ARG A 145 -1.54 -2.76 -34.83
CA ARG A 145 -2.76 -3.58 -34.75
C ARG A 145 -3.95 -2.97 -35.50
N ALA A 146 -4.03 -1.65 -35.57
CA ALA A 146 -5.14 -0.97 -36.28
C ALA A 146 -4.93 -0.91 -37.81
N ARG A 147 -3.72 -1.17 -38.31
CA ARG A 147 -3.35 -0.94 -39.73
C ARG A 147 -2.90 -2.16 -40.50
N TYR A 148 -2.44 -3.20 -39.82
CA TYR A 148 -1.83 -4.36 -40.43
C TYR A 148 -2.59 -5.66 -40.06
N ASP A 149 -2.35 -6.71 -40.82
CA ASP A 149 -2.90 -8.02 -40.59
C ASP A 149 -2.53 -8.61 -39.23
N ALA A 150 -3.50 -9.28 -38.57
CA ALA A 150 -3.37 -9.74 -37.17
C ALA A 150 -2.25 -10.77 -37.00
N ALA A 151 -2.08 -11.71 -37.97
CA ALA A 151 -1.03 -12.71 -37.91
C ALA A 151 0.37 -12.09 -38.01
N LEU A 152 0.56 -11.14 -38.96
CA LEU A 152 1.82 -10.43 -39.12
C LEU A 152 2.17 -9.63 -37.87
N VAL A 153 1.19 -8.91 -37.32
CA VAL A 153 1.36 -8.11 -36.09
C VAL A 153 1.68 -9.01 -34.90
N ALA A 154 0.96 -10.14 -34.74
CA ALA A 154 1.23 -11.10 -33.67
C ALA A 154 2.69 -11.59 -33.70
N ALA A 155 3.14 -12.06 -34.90
CA ALA A 155 4.51 -12.54 -35.07
C ALA A 155 5.56 -11.45 -34.75
N ALA A 156 5.35 -10.22 -35.28
CA ALA A 156 6.27 -9.09 -35.04
C ALA A 156 6.32 -8.69 -33.56
N LEU A 157 5.17 -8.57 -32.90
CA LEU A 157 5.10 -8.17 -31.47
C LEU A 157 5.68 -9.25 -30.56
N LEU A 158 5.40 -10.53 -30.79
CA LEU A 158 5.97 -11.64 -30.01
C LEU A 158 7.48 -11.76 -30.24
N GLY A 159 7.94 -11.59 -31.48
CA GLY A 159 9.39 -11.56 -31.78
C GLY A 159 10.09 -10.41 -31.08
N ALA A 160 9.51 -9.20 -31.14
CA ALA A 160 10.06 -8.03 -30.44
C ALA A 160 10.01 -8.20 -28.91
N ALA A 161 8.95 -8.81 -28.36
CA ALA A 161 8.84 -9.13 -26.93
C ALA A 161 9.95 -10.11 -26.50
N GLY A 162 10.20 -11.16 -27.27
CA GLY A 162 11.28 -12.11 -27.02
C GLY A 162 12.65 -11.45 -27.06
N ALA A 163 12.92 -10.64 -28.09
CA ALA A 163 14.17 -9.89 -28.21
C ALA A 163 14.39 -8.94 -27.04
N ALA A 164 13.33 -8.22 -26.62
CA ALA A 164 13.38 -7.33 -25.45
C ALA A 164 13.61 -8.09 -24.14
N ALA A 165 13.00 -9.28 -23.97
CA ALA A 165 13.20 -10.14 -22.81
C ALA A 165 14.65 -10.65 -22.73
N VAL A 166 15.23 -11.10 -23.84
CA VAL A 166 16.64 -11.53 -23.92
C VAL A 166 17.57 -10.35 -23.61
N ALA A 167 17.43 -9.22 -24.32
CA ALA A 167 18.24 -8.04 -24.12
C ALA A 167 18.14 -7.50 -22.67
N GLY A 168 16.92 -7.46 -22.11
CA GLY A 168 16.69 -7.05 -20.72
C GLY A 168 17.39 -7.97 -19.72
N SER A 169 17.33 -9.28 -19.94
CA SER A 169 18.00 -10.27 -19.09
C SER A 169 19.54 -10.15 -19.14
N VAL A 170 20.10 -9.96 -20.33
CA VAL A 170 21.54 -9.73 -20.51
C VAL A 170 21.97 -8.45 -19.80
N LEU A 171 21.25 -7.34 -20.01
CA LEU A 171 21.55 -6.06 -19.35
C LEU A 171 21.42 -6.14 -17.82
N GLY A 172 20.48 -6.94 -17.32
CA GLY A 172 20.32 -7.21 -15.91
C GLY A 172 21.56 -7.91 -15.31
N ARG A 173 22.13 -8.90 -16.02
CA ARG A 173 23.38 -9.58 -15.63
C ARG A 173 24.57 -8.62 -15.59
N VAL A 174 24.63 -7.67 -16.52
CA VAL A 174 25.67 -6.63 -16.58
C VAL A 174 25.40 -5.48 -15.59
N ARG A 175 24.45 -5.65 -14.68
CA ARG A 175 24.03 -4.68 -13.63
C ARG A 175 23.49 -3.33 -14.18
N ARG A 176 23.06 -3.27 -15.43
CA ARG A 176 22.35 -2.13 -16.02
C ARG A 176 20.86 -2.18 -15.72
N HIS A 177 20.51 -2.20 -14.43
CA HIS A 177 19.15 -2.49 -13.94
C HIS A 177 18.06 -1.55 -14.49
N GLY A 178 18.36 -0.25 -14.71
CA GLY A 178 17.38 0.70 -15.25
C GLY A 178 16.95 0.36 -16.69
N LEU A 179 17.90 0.03 -17.56
CA LEU A 179 17.61 -0.41 -18.92
C LEU A 179 16.98 -1.80 -18.95
N ALA A 180 17.43 -2.70 -18.08
CA ALA A 180 16.87 -4.04 -17.95
C ALA A 180 15.38 -3.99 -17.59
N THR A 181 15.00 -3.22 -16.58
CA THR A 181 13.59 -3.06 -16.18
C THR A 181 12.76 -2.46 -17.30
N THR A 182 13.23 -1.42 -17.99
CA THR A 182 12.51 -0.80 -19.10
C THR A 182 12.27 -1.79 -20.25
N LEU A 183 13.30 -2.55 -20.64
CA LEU A 183 13.17 -3.54 -21.73
C LEU A 183 12.26 -4.71 -21.34
N LEU A 184 12.35 -5.23 -20.12
CA LEU A 184 11.47 -6.29 -19.63
C LEU A 184 10.01 -5.82 -19.55
N CYS A 185 9.75 -4.60 -19.11
CA CYS A 185 8.41 -4.01 -19.11
C CYS A 185 7.88 -3.80 -20.53
N ALA A 186 8.71 -3.27 -21.44
CA ALA A 186 8.34 -3.12 -22.85
C ALA A 186 8.06 -4.47 -23.50
N GLY A 187 8.92 -5.47 -23.26
CA GLY A 187 8.73 -6.83 -23.73
C GLY A 187 7.44 -7.46 -23.20
N GLY A 188 7.09 -7.21 -21.94
CA GLY A 188 5.82 -7.62 -21.35
C GLY A 188 4.63 -6.99 -22.03
N ALA A 189 4.65 -5.68 -22.24
CA ALA A 189 3.56 -4.98 -22.94
C ALA A 189 3.39 -5.47 -24.39
N LEU A 190 4.48 -5.64 -25.13
CA LEU A 190 4.47 -6.20 -26.47
C LEU A 190 3.98 -7.65 -26.49
N GLY A 191 4.41 -8.47 -25.53
CA GLY A 191 3.98 -9.86 -25.37
C GLY A 191 2.47 -9.99 -25.14
N VAL A 192 1.91 -9.14 -24.26
CA VAL A 192 0.45 -9.10 -24.03
C VAL A 192 -0.30 -8.73 -25.30
N LEU A 193 0.12 -7.66 -25.99
CA LEU A 193 -0.51 -7.23 -27.24
C LEU A 193 -0.31 -8.25 -28.37
N GLY A 194 0.83 -8.94 -28.40
CA GLY A 194 1.12 -10.01 -29.36
C GLY A 194 0.24 -11.23 -29.15
N VAL A 195 0.07 -11.69 -27.90
CA VAL A 195 -0.88 -12.77 -27.55
C VAL A 195 -2.29 -12.37 -27.92
N TRP A 196 -2.69 -11.15 -27.66
CA TRP A 196 -4.02 -10.65 -28.01
C TRP A 196 -4.26 -10.70 -29.52
N SER A 197 -3.29 -10.23 -30.33
CA SER A 197 -3.36 -10.28 -31.79
C SER A 197 -3.39 -11.71 -32.32
N LEU A 198 -2.60 -12.61 -31.71
CA LEU A 198 -2.56 -14.02 -32.09
C LEU A 198 -3.91 -14.72 -31.88
N VAL A 199 -4.56 -14.44 -30.73
CA VAL A 199 -5.87 -15.03 -30.40
C VAL A 199 -6.97 -14.43 -31.27
N ASP A 200 -6.88 -13.15 -31.64
CA ASP A 200 -7.81 -12.54 -32.60
C ASP A 200 -7.71 -13.19 -34.00
N ASP A 201 -6.51 -13.57 -34.44
CA ASP A 201 -6.25 -14.28 -35.70
C ASP A 201 -6.76 -15.73 -35.67
N LEU A 202 -6.48 -16.46 -34.61
CA LEU A 202 -6.87 -17.85 -34.45
C LEU A 202 -8.40 -18.06 -34.35
N GLY A 203 -9.08 -17.11 -33.72
CA GLY A 203 -10.53 -17.20 -33.44
C GLY A 203 -10.91 -18.40 -32.58
N GLY A 204 -12.20 -18.71 -32.55
CA GLY A 204 -12.73 -19.93 -31.91
C GLY A 204 -13.40 -19.72 -30.56
N THR A 205 -14.12 -20.74 -30.09
CA THR A 205 -14.93 -20.71 -28.84
C THR A 205 -14.09 -20.68 -27.58
N SER A 206 -12.82 -21.12 -27.62
CA SER A 206 -11.85 -21.13 -26.53
C SER A 206 -10.99 -19.88 -26.49
N ALA A 207 -11.20 -18.89 -27.36
CA ALA A 207 -10.37 -17.68 -27.45
C ALA A 207 -10.20 -16.95 -26.13
N GLY A 208 -11.24 -16.95 -25.27
CA GLY A 208 -11.18 -16.31 -23.95
C GLY A 208 -10.17 -16.95 -22.99
N ALA A 209 -10.20 -18.29 -22.86
CA ALA A 209 -9.29 -19.04 -22.02
C ALA A 209 -7.85 -18.96 -22.53
N VAL A 210 -7.65 -19.16 -23.84
CA VAL A 210 -6.32 -19.06 -24.47
C VAL A 210 -5.74 -17.66 -24.30
N ARG A 211 -6.55 -16.62 -24.40
CA ARG A 211 -6.15 -15.22 -24.16
C ARG A 211 -5.70 -15.01 -22.71
N LEU A 212 -6.49 -15.51 -21.75
CA LEU A 212 -6.16 -15.41 -20.32
C LEU A 212 -4.85 -16.15 -20.01
N ALA A 213 -4.73 -17.41 -20.43
CA ALA A 213 -3.53 -18.21 -20.23
C ALA A 213 -2.28 -17.55 -20.84
N GLY A 214 -2.39 -17.05 -22.08
CA GLY A 214 -1.27 -16.41 -22.76
C GLY A 214 -0.84 -15.09 -22.12
N VAL A 215 -1.78 -14.23 -21.73
CA VAL A 215 -1.50 -12.98 -21.03
C VAL A 215 -0.88 -13.25 -19.64
N ALA A 216 -1.41 -14.23 -18.93
CA ALA A 216 -0.87 -14.67 -17.65
C ALA A 216 0.55 -15.24 -17.79
N ALA A 217 0.80 -16.06 -18.80
CA ALA A 217 2.14 -16.61 -19.08
C ALA A 217 3.17 -15.50 -19.35
N VAL A 218 2.80 -14.48 -20.13
CA VAL A 218 3.65 -13.29 -20.34
C VAL A 218 3.89 -12.56 -19.02
N GLY A 219 2.86 -12.33 -18.20
CA GLY A 219 2.99 -11.69 -16.90
C GLY A 219 3.91 -12.45 -15.94
N VAL A 220 3.73 -13.78 -15.85
CA VAL A 220 4.59 -14.67 -15.04
C VAL A 220 6.04 -14.58 -15.52
N LEU A 221 6.27 -14.70 -16.82
CA LEU A 221 7.62 -14.64 -17.41
C LEU A 221 8.30 -13.31 -17.09
N VAL A 222 7.62 -12.20 -17.33
CA VAL A 222 8.17 -10.85 -17.09
C VAL A 222 8.49 -10.63 -15.62
N LEU A 223 7.58 -10.99 -14.71
CA LEU A 223 7.80 -10.85 -13.27
C LEU A 223 8.92 -11.77 -12.77
N ALA A 224 9.02 -12.98 -13.33
CA ALA A 224 10.13 -13.89 -13.03
C ALA A 224 11.47 -13.34 -13.52
N LEU A 225 11.54 -12.81 -14.74
CA LEU A 225 12.75 -12.19 -15.28
C LEU A 225 13.14 -10.92 -14.49
N LEU A 226 12.17 -10.09 -14.14
CA LEU A 226 12.38 -8.94 -13.25
C LEU A 226 12.91 -9.39 -11.88
N GLY A 227 12.38 -10.48 -11.34
CA GLY A 227 12.84 -11.04 -10.08
C GLY A 227 14.27 -11.59 -10.13
N LEU A 228 14.64 -12.22 -11.24
CA LEU A 228 15.97 -12.85 -11.42
C LEU A 228 17.07 -11.85 -11.79
N PHE A 229 16.74 -10.83 -12.60
CA PHE A 229 17.74 -9.97 -13.24
C PHE A 229 17.70 -8.51 -12.80
N THR A 230 16.78 -8.14 -11.87
CA THR A 230 16.67 -6.76 -11.36
C THR A 230 16.64 -6.73 -9.83
N PRO A 231 16.77 -5.56 -9.20
CA PRO A 231 16.66 -5.41 -7.75
C PRO A 231 15.28 -5.77 -7.16
N LEU A 232 14.30 -6.15 -8.00
CA LEU A 232 13.01 -6.65 -7.53
C LEU A 232 13.16 -7.95 -6.73
N GLY A 233 14.13 -8.81 -7.13
CA GLY A 233 14.55 -9.99 -6.41
C GLY A 233 13.39 -10.96 -6.11
N ARG A 234 13.39 -11.55 -4.91
CA ARG A 234 12.34 -12.47 -4.47
C ARG A 234 10.92 -11.88 -4.57
N GLY A 235 10.76 -10.55 -4.45
CA GLY A 235 9.46 -9.90 -4.62
C GLY A 235 8.87 -10.12 -6.01
N GLY A 236 9.69 -10.06 -7.07
CA GLY A 236 9.25 -10.38 -8.43
C GLY A 236 8.82 -11.83 -8.61
N LEU A 237 9.55 -12.78 -7.99
CA LEU A 237 9.20 -14.21 -8.01
C LEU A 237 7.88 -14.49 -7.27
N VAL A 238 7.65 -13.85 -6.13
CA VAL A 238 6.38 -13.95 -5.40
C VAL A 238 5.23 -13.38 -6.24
N GLY A 239 5.45 -12.24 -6.92
CA GLY A 239 4.48 -11.69 -7.87
C GLY A 239 4.18 -12.63 -9.04
N ALA A 240 5.22 -13.24 -9.62
CA ALA A 240 5.07 -14.24 -10.68
C ALA A 240 4.23 -15.45 -10.21
N ALA A 241 4.53 -15.97 -9.01
CA ALA A 241 3.77 -17.06 -8.40
C ALA A 241 2.30 -16.66 -8.16
N ALA A 242 2.05 -15.44 -7.67
CA ALA A 242 0.69 -14.95 -7.46
C ALA A 242 -0.10 -14.88 -8.78
N VAL A 243 0.48 -14.37 -9.86
CA VAL A 243 -0.14 -14.34 -11.18
C VAL A 243 -0.40 -15.76 -11.70
N ALA A 244 0.59 -16.68 -11.57
CA ALA A 244 0.46 -18.05 -12.02
C ALA A 244 -0.68 -18.78 -11.27
N VAL A 245 -0.70 -18.72 -9.94
CA VAL A 245 -1.73 -19.36 -9.12
C VAL A 245 -3.11 -18.79 -9.42
N THR A 246 -3.22 -17.46 -9.60
CA THR A 246 -4.49 -16.81 -9.95
C THR A 246 -4.97 -17.26 -11.31
N ALA A 247 -4.10 -17.30 -12.32
CA ALA A 247 -4.44 -17.76 -13.68
C ALA A 247 -4.86 -19.23 -13.71
N VAL A 248 -4.12 -20.10 -13.01
CA VAL A 248 -4.49 -21.53 -12.88
C VAL A 248 -5.85 -21.67 -12.20
N GLY A 249 -6.13 -20.87 -11.17
CA GLY A 249 -7.43 -20.84 -10.51
C GLY A 249 -8.56 -20.45 -11.46
N TRP A 250 -8.36 -19.43 -12.30
CA TRP A 250 -9.32 -19.03 -13.32
C TRP A 250 -9.54 -20.15 -14.36
N GLU A 251 -8.48 -20.73 -14.91
CA GLU A 251 -8.57 -21.80 -15.89
C GLU A 251 -9.24 -23.06 -15.30
N ALA A 252 -8.93 -23.43 -14.06
CA ALA A 252 -9.55 -24.57 -13.40
C ALA A 252 -11.07 -24.36 -13.22
N VAL A 253 -11.50 -23.18 -12.79
CA VAL A 253 -12.93 -22.88 -12.63
C VAL A 253 -13.64 -22.81 -13.99
N LEU A 254 -13.00 -22.21 -15.00
CA LEU A 254 -13.53 -22.20 -16.38
C LEU A 254 -13.69 -23.62 -16.94
N ALA A 255 -12.72 -24.50 -16.70
CA ALA A 255 -12.77 -25.89 -17.13
C ALA A 255 -13.92 -26.67 -16.45
N VAL A 256 -14.08 -26.51 -15.14
CA VAL A 256 -15.16 -27.15 -14.37
C VAL A 256 -16.54 -26.67 -14.83
N GLN A 257 -16.65 -25.39 -15.21
CA GLN A 257 -17.89 -24.78 -15.70
C GLN A 257 -18.09 -24.94 -17.23
N SER A 258 -17.36 -25.86 -17.85
CA SER A 258 -17.46 -26.12 -19.29
C SER A 258 -17.18 -24.89 -20.19
N GLY A 259 -16.25 -24.04 -19.77
CA GLY A 259 -15.76 -22.90 -20.54
C GLY A 259 -16.56 -21.60 -20.38
N ALA A 260 -17.56 -21.54 -19.49
CA ALA A 260 -18.34 -20.31 -19.20
C ALA A 260 -18.91 -19.62 -20.46
N GLY A 261 -19.53 -20.40 -21.35
CA GLY A 261 -20.11 -19.89 -22.61
C GLY A 261 -21.39 -19.07 -22.43
N THR A 262 -22.24 -19.43 -21.42
CA THR A 262 -23.51 -18.73 -21.13
C THR A 262 -23.30 -17.66 -20.04
N PRO A 263 -24.14 -16.59 -20.01
CA PRO A 263 -24.09 -15.60 -18.93
C PRO A 263 -24.22 -16.22 -17.54
N GLU A 264 -25.08 -17.23 -17.38
CA GLU A 264 -25.25 -17.94 -16.10
C GLU A 264 -23.96 -18.69 -15.69
N GLN A 265 -23.29 -19.38 -16.62
CA GLN A 265 -22.01 -20.04 -16.34
C GLN A 265 -20.93 -19.00 -15.98
N GLN A 266 -20.87 -17.89 -16.69
CA GLN A 266 -19.96 -16.78 -16.37
C GLN A 266 -20.21 -16.22 -14.98
N ALA A 267 -21.48 -16.04 -14.59
CA ALA A 267 -21.85 -15.56 -13.26
C ALA A 267 -21.41 -16.54 -12.16
N ARG A 268 -21.58 -17.85 -12.35
CA ARG A 268 -21.12 -18.90 -11.43
C ARG A 268 -19.58 -18.90 -11.30
N VAL A 269 -18.85 -18.82 -12.43
CA VAL A 269 -17.38 -18.69 -12.43
C VAL A 269 -16.94 -17.45 -11.64
N GLY A 270 -17.55 -16.30 -11.93
CA GLY A 270 -17.26 -15.05 -11.22
C GLY A 270 -17.53 -15.16 -9.72
N ALA A 271 -18.66 -15.76 -9.32
CA ALA A 271 -19.00 -15.93 -7.93
C ALA A 271 -17.97 -16.80 -7.17
N VAL A 272 -17.58 -17.95 -7.73
CA VAL A 272 -16.56 -18.84 -7.13
C VAL A 272 -15.23 -18.12 -6.98
N LEU A 273 -14.76 -17.50 -8.05
CA LEU A 273 -13.46 -16.81 -8.04
C LEU A 273 -13.45 -15.59 -7.13
N GLY A 274 -14.56 -14.84 -7.05
CA GLY A 274 -14.69 -13.72 -6.12
C GLY A 274 -14.52 -14.15 -4.67
N VAL A 275 -15.18 -15.26 -4.29
CA VAL A 275 -15.05 -15.83 -2.93
C VAL A 275 -13.63 -16.34 -2.67
N VAL A 276 -13.05 -17.09 -3.62
CA VAL A 276 -11.66 -17.59 -3.50
C VAL A 276 -10.68 -16.43 -3.34
N CYS A 277 -10.79 -15.37 -4.16
CA CYS A 277 -9.94 -14.20 -4.04
C CYS A 277 -10.09 -13.50 -2.68
N ALA A 278 -11.30 -13.38 -2.15
CA ALA A 278 -11.54 -12.81 -0.82
C ALA A 278 -10.86 -13.63 0.28
N LEU A 279 -10.91 -14.96 0.21
CA LEU A 279 -10.22 -15.85 1.15
C LEU A 279 -8.69 -15.74 1.02
N VAL A 280 -8.18 -15.77 -0.20
CA VAL A 280 -6.73 -15.63 -0.48
C VAL A 280 -6.19 -14.31 0.07
N LEU A 281 -6.88 -13.20 -0.16
CA LEU A 281 -6.50 -11.89 0.42
C LEU A 281 -6.39 -11.95 1.96
N GLY A 282 -7.18 -12.81 2.62
CA GLY A 282 -7.11 -13.00 4.07
C GLY A 282 -5.85 -13.67 4.57
N VAL A 283 -5.31 -14.55 3.79
CA VAL A 283 -4.11 -15.33 4.13
C VAL A 283 -2.83 -14.70 3.58
N LEU A 284 -2.97 -13.83 2.58
CA LEU A 284 -1.86 -13.26 1.81
C LEU A 284 -0.76 -12.62 2.66
N PRO A 285 -1.04 -11.78 3.69
CA PRO A 285 0.02 -11.21 4.52
C PRO A 285 0.86 -12.25 5.23
N ARG A 286 0.25 -13.33 5.71
CA ARG A 286 0.95 -14.44 6.36
C ARG A 286 1.82 -15.21 5.36
N LEU A 287 1.30 -15.49 4.17
CA LEU A 287 2.04 -16.16 3.10
C LEU A 287 3.25 -15.32 2.65
N ALA A 288 3.10 -14.01 2.52
CA ALA A 288 4.18 -13.12 2.15
C ALA A 288 5.31 -13.11 3.19
N LEU A 289 4.97 -13.10 4.48
CA LEU A 289 5.97 -13.20 5.56
C LEU A 289 6.70 -14.55 5.55
N MET A 290 5.99 -15.65 5.35
CA MET A 290 6.62 -16.98 5.23
C MET A 290 7.54 -17.07 4.00
N ALA A 291 7.11 -16.54 2.85
CA ALA A 291 7.88 -16.57 1.61
C ALA A 291 9.11 -15.64 1.62
N SER A 292 9.14 -14.65 2.52
CA SER A 292 10.25 -13.68 2.63
C SER A 292 11.57 -14.29 3.13
N GLY A 293 11.50 -15.48 3.75
CA GLY A 293 12.66 -16.14 4.36
C GLY A 293 13.06 -15.53 5.71
N LEU A 294 12.21 -14.69 6.32
CA LEU A 294 12.45 -14.14 7.66
C LEU A 294 12.51 -15.24 8.72
N SER A 295 11.69 -16.30 8.59
CA SER A 295 11.75 -17.47 9.46
C SER A 295 13.13 -18.16 9.43
N GLY A 296 13.72 -18.31 8.23
CA GLY A 296 15.07 -18.88 8.11
C GLY A 296 16.18 -17.98 8.67
N LEU A 297 15.97 -16.66 8.76
CA LEU A 297 16.89 -15.74 9.43
C LEU A 297 16.73 -15.84 10.96
N ASP A 298 15.53 -16.05 11.45
CA ASP A 298 15.24 -16.23 12.88
C ASP A 298 15.80 -17.57 13.39
N ASP A 299 15.65 -18.65 12.62
CA ASP A 299 16.25 -19.95 12.90
C ASP A 299 17.80 -19.89 12.98
N ARG A 300 18.44 -19.13 12.08
CA ARG A 300 19.90 -18.89 12.11
C ARG A 300 20.31 -18.12 13.34
N ARG A 301 19.53 -17.13 13.76
CA ARG A 301 19.77 -16.36 14.98
C ARG A 301 19.64 -17.25 16.22
N ALA A 302 18.61 -18.11 16.26
CA ALA A 302 18.42 -19.10 17.33
C ALA A 302 19.57 -20.10 17.37
N GLY A 303 20.18 -20.45 16.21
CA GLY A 303 21.40 -21.28 16.10
C GLY A 303 22.71 -20.57 16.42
N GLY A 304 22.67 -19.32 16.96
CA GLY A 304 23.87 -18.57 17.37
C GLY A 304 24.62 -17.86 16.24
N VAL A 305 24.10 -17.85 15.02
CA VAL A 305 24.71 -17.15 13.88
C VAL A 305 24.29 -15.66 13.90
N SER A 306 25.25 -14.75 13.82
CA SER A 306 24.97 -13.31 13.74
C SER A 306 24.28 -12.97 12.43
N VAL A 307 23.05 -12.41 12.51
CA VAL A 307 22.30 -11.93 11.36
C VAL A 307 22.51 -10.41 11.22
N SER A 308 23.00 -9.96 10.06
CA SER A 308 23.23 -8.54 9.84
C SER A 308 21.92 -7.78 9.64
N ARG A 309 21.86 -6.53 10.13
CA ARG A 309 20.71 -5.61 9.93
C ARG A 309 20.36 -5.44 8.46
N HIS A 310 21.36 -5.46 7.59
CA HIS A 310 21.19 -5.34 6.15
C HIS A 310 20.47 -6.58 5.55
N GLN A 311 20.75 -7.78 6.03
CA GLN A 311 20.06 -9.00 5.58
C GLN A 311 18.57 -8.97 5.94
N VAL A 312 18.25 -8.52 7.16
CA VAL A 312 16.86 -8.40 7.61
C VAL A 312 16.12 -7.32 6.79
N SER A 313 16.74 -6.15 6.57
CA SER A 313 16.10 -5.07 5.79
C SER A 313 15.88 -5.44 4.33
N THR A 314 16.80 -6.18 3.70
CA THR A 314 16.65 -6.65 2.32
C THR A 314 15.56 -7.72 2.19
N ALA A 315 15.47 -8.66 3.15
CA ALA A 315 14.41 -9.66 3.19
C ALA A 315 13.03 -9.02 3.39
N LEU A 316 12.92 -8.04 4.30
CA LEU A 316 11.69 -7.31 4.55
C LEU A 316 11.26 -6.49 3.33
N ALA A 317 12.18 -5.81 2.65
CA ALA A 317 11.90 -5.08 1.42
C ALA A 317 11.43 -6.01 0.28
N ALA A 318 11.96 -7.24 0.20
CA ALA A 318 11.52 -8.23 -0.76
C ALA A 318 10.11 -8.75 -0.43
N ALA A 319 9.82 -8.99 0.87
CA ALA A 319 8.49 -9.37 1.36
C ALA A 319 7.43 -8.32 0.99
N HIS A 320 7.70 -7.05 1.28
CA HIS A 320 6.78 -5.96 0.96
C HIS A 320 6.50 -5.84 -0.55
N ARG A 321 7.55 -5.92 -1.38
CA ARG A 321 7.37 -5.90 -2.84
C ARG A 321 6.55 -7.08 -3.35
N GLY A 322 6.80 -8.28 -2.83
CA GLY A 322 6.03 -9.47 -3.14
C GLY A 322 4.57 -9.36 -2.71
N LEU A 323 4.33 -8.83 -1.52
CA LEU A 323 2.99 -8.60 -0.98
C LEU A 323 2.20 -7.61 -1.84
N VAL A 324 2.81 -6.49 -2.25
CA VAL A 324 2.17 -5.51 -3.15
C VAL A 324 1.75 -6.17 -4.47
N LEU A 325 2.67 -6.91 -5.13
CA LEU A 325 2.37 -7.56 -6.41
C LEU A 325 1.28 -8.62 -6.28
N ALA A 326 1.31 -9.42 -5.23
CA ALA A 326 0.29 -10.42 -4.97
C ALA A 326 -1.07 -9.77 -4.65
N THR A 327 -1.10 -8.70 -3.84
CA THR A 327 -2.33 -7.97 -3.53
C THR A 327 -2.92 -7.33 -4.77
N VAL A 328 -2.11 -6.71 -5.64
CA VAL A 328 -2.57 -6.15 -6.93
C VAL A 328 -3.21 -7.24 -7.79
N THR A 329 -2.54 -8.38 -7.92
CA THR A 329 -3.03 -9.51 -8.74
C THR A 329 -4.35 -10.05 -8.22
N VAL A 330 -4.45 -10.32 -6.92
CA VAL A 330 -5.66 -10.92 -6.34
C VAL A 330 -6.80 -9.92 -6.24
N ALA A 331 -6.54 -8.64 -5.92
CA ALA A 331 -7.56 -7.60 -5.86
C ALA A 331 -8.17 -7.31 -7.25
N THR A 332 -7.34 -7.21 -8.29
CA THR A 332 -7.83 -7.05 -9.67
C THR A 332 -8.59 -8.28 -10.15
N SER A 333 -8.14 -9.48 -9.79
CA SER A 333 -8.88 -10.72 -10.04
C SER A 333 -10.24 -10.74 -9.34
N ALA A 334 -10.31 -10.31 -8.06
CA ALA A 334 -11.57 -10.21 -7.31
C ALA A 334 -12.56 -9.24 -7.97
N ALA A 335 -12.08 -8.08 -8.43
CA ALA A 335 -12.91 -7.12 -9.15
C ALA A 335 -13.40 -7.67 -10.48
N ALA A 336 -12.54 -8.32 -11.28
CA ALA A 336 -12.92 -8.99 -12.51
C ALA A 336 -13.94 -10.10 -12.27
N ALA A 337 -13.74 -10.90 -11.24
CA ALA A 337 -14.66 -11.96 -10.83
C ALA A 337 -16.06 -11.42 -10.46
N ALA A 338 -16.11 -10.30 -9.70
CA ALA A 338 -17.38 -9.64 -9.38
C ALA A 338 -18.09 -9.10 -10.61
N VAL A 339 -17.35 -8.47 -11.54
CA VAL A 339 -17.91 -8.01 -12.83
C VAL A 339 -18.45 -9.20 -13.65
N LEU A 340 -17.75 -10.32 -13.62
CA LEU A 340 -18.20 -11.54 -14.30
C LEU A 340 -19.45 -12.14 -13.61
N ALA A 341 -19.50 -12.13 -12.28
CA ALA A 341 -20.68 -12.58 -11.50
C ALA A 341 -21.95 -11.77 -11.84
N LEU A 342 -21.77 -10.50 -12.20
CA LEU A 342 -22.87 -9.61 -12.61
C LEU A 342 -23.27 -9.72 -14.09
N ARG A 343 -22.77 -10.72 -14.84
CA ARG A 343 -23.24 -10.98 -16.21
C ARG A 343 -24.62 -11.59 -16.27
N ASP A 344 -25.02 -12.31 -15.23
CA ASP A 344 -26.39 -12.76 -15.00
C ASP A 344 -26.85 -12.29 -13.60
N PRO A 345 -27.41 -11.08 -13.52
CA PRO A 345 -27.69 -10.44 -12.24
C PRO A 345 -28.96 -11.01 -11.63
N SER A 346 -28.77 -11.85 -10.64
CA SER A 346 -29.80 -12.37 -9.72
C SER A 346 -29.67 -11.69 -8.33
N VAL A 347 -30.65 -11.91 -7.47
CA VAL A 347 -30.57 -11.43 -6.07
C VAL A 347 -29.30 -11.94 -5.37
N TRP A 348 -28.90 -13.19 -5.65
CA TRP A 348 -27.74 -13.83 -5.06
C TRP A 348 -26.42 -13.28 -5.60
N THR A 349 -26.30 -13.06 -6.93
CA THR A 349 -25.08 -12.50 -7.53
C THR A 349 -24.88 -11.04 -7.16
N VAL A 350 -25.97 -10.24 -7.09
CA VAL A 350 -25.92 -8.84 -6.66
C VAL A 350 -25.54 -8.75 -5.17
N ALA A 351 -26.14 -9.59 -4.30
CA ALA A 351 -25.79 -9.62 -2.88
C ALA A 351 -24.33 -10.05 -2.68
N LEU A 352 -23.86 -11.08 -3.40
CA LEU A 352 -22.48 -11.55 -3.31
C LEU A 352 -21.48 -10.46 -3.76
N ALA A 353 -21.74 -9.80 -4.88
CA ALA A 353 -20.88 -8.71 -5.38
C ALA A 353 -20.87 -7.51 -4.41
N SER A 354 -22.03 -7.18 -3.80
CA SER A 354 -22.12 -6.12 -2.79
C SER A 354 -21.32 -6.43 -1.53
N VAL A 355 -21.45 -7.65 -1.01
CA VAL A 355 -20.67 -8.09 0.17
C VAL A 355 -19.17 -8.14 -0.19
N LEU A 356 -18.82 -8.62 -1.37
CA LEU A 356 -17.43 -8.65 -1.83
C LEU A 356 -16.83 -7.24 -1.91
N ALA A 357 -17.56 -6.25 -2.43
CA ALA A 357 -17.12 -4.86 -2.47
C ALA A 357 -16.84 -4.31 -1.06
N VAL A 358 -17.75 -4.58 -0.11
CA VAL A 358 -17.58 -4.20 1.30
C VAL A 358 -16.36 -4.89 1.93
N VAL A 359 -16.20 -6.19 1.70
CA VAL A 359 -15.05 -6.96 2.20
C VAL A 359 -13.74 -6.41 1.66
N LEU A 360 -13.64 -6.11 0.36
CA LEU A 360 -12.44 -5.52 -0.26
C LEU A 360 -12.11 -4.15 0.36
N ALA A 361 -13.13 -3.28 0.54
CA ALA A 361 -12.93 -1.96 1.15
C ALA A 361 -12.48 -2.06 2.62
N LEU A 362 -13.09 -2.95 3.41
CA LEU A 362 -12.73 -3.15 4.81
C LEU A 362 -11.35 -3.80 4.97
N ARG A 363 -11.00 -4.71 4.07
CA ARG A 363 -9.69 -5.40 4.02
C ARG A 363 -8.52 -4.43 3.81
N ALA A 364 -8.74 -3.32 3.10
CA ALA A 364 -7.72 -2.29 2.89
C ALA A 364 -7.07 -1.81 4.21
N ARG A 365 -7.78 -1.90 5.35
CA ARG A 365 -7.27 -1.52 6.68
C ARG A 365 -6.24 -2.50 7.26
N ALA A 366 -6.20 -3.72 6.77
CA ALA A 366 -5.26 -4.76 7.23
C ALA A 366 -3.88 -4.68 6.56
N PHE A 367 -3.76 -3.89 5.48
CA PHE A 367 -2.54 -3.77 4.70
C PHE A 367 -1.76 -2.51 5.06
N PRO A 368 -0.42 -2.61 5.25
CA PRO A 368 0.40 -1.50 5.73
C PRO A 368 0.84 -0.52 4.63
N LEU A 369 0.85 -0.95 3.35
CA LEU A 369 1.41 -0.15 2.26
C LEU A 369 0.33 0.59 1.47
N VAL A 370 0.62 1.83 1.11
CA VAL A 370 -0.31 2.71 0.37
C VAL A 370 -0.76 2.07 -0.95
N ALA A 371 0.15 1.41 -1.67
CA ALA A 371 -0.17 0.75 -2.94
C ALA A 371 -1.23 -0.35 -2.77
N GLU A 372 -1.13 -1.15 -1.72
CA GLU A 372 -2.08 -2.22 -1.39
C GLU A 372 -3.45 -1.66 -1.04
N VAL A 373 -3.48 -0.64 -0.18
CA VAL A 373 -4.70 0.05 0.23
C VAL A 373 -5.42 0.66 -0.97
N VAL A 374 -4.67 1.38 -1.83
CA VAL A 374 -5.23 2.04 -3.02
C VAL A 374 -5.83 1.02 -3.99
N VAL A 375 -5.13 -0.10 -4.24
CA VAL A 375 -5.63 -1.14 -5.16
C VAL A 375 -6.88 -1.82 -4.63
N LEU A 376 -6.94 -2.14 -3.33
CA LEU A 376 -8.12 -2.74 -2.70
C LEU A 376 -9.32 -1.79 -2.74
N LEU A 377 -9.11 -0.50 -2.44
CA LEU A 377 -10.17 0.50 -2.54
C LEU A 377 -10.61 0.73 -3.99
N ALA A 378 -9.69 0.74 -4.95
CA ALA A 378 -10.00 0.86 -6.37
C ALA A 378 -10.80 -0.37 -6.88
N ALA A 379 -10.43 -1.58 -6.45
CA ALA A 379 -11.16 -2.80 -6.75
C ALA A 379 -12.60 -2.75 -6.18
N ALA A 380 -12.74 -2.37 -4.90
CA ALA A 380 -14.05 -2.17 -4.27
C ALA A 380 -14.89 -1.11 -4.99
N ALA A 381 -14.29 0.02 -5.34
CA ALA A 381 -14.95 1.09 -6.09
C ALA A 381 -15.41 0.61 -7.49
N GLY A 382 -14.55 -0.14 -8.21
CA GLY A 382 -14.90 -0.70 -9.52
C GLY A 382 -16.09 -1.64 -9.46
N VAL A 383 -16.15 -2.52 -8.46
CA VAL A 383 -17.31 -3.41 -8.22
C VAL A 383 -18.56 -2.60 -7.88
N THR A 384 -18.43 -1.58 -7.01
CA THR A 384 -19.54 -0.71 -6.62
C THR A 384 -20.09 0.06 -7.82
N VAL A 385 -19.23 0.62 -8.66
CA VAL A 385 -19.64 1.30 -9.89
C VAL A 385 -20.40 0.35 -10.82
N ARG A 386 -19.92 -0.90 -11.00
CA ARG A 386 -20.63 -1.90 -11.82
C ARG A 386 -22.00 -2.24 -11.25
N LEU A 387 -22.12 -2.40 -9.93
CA LEU A 387 -23.41 -2.60 -9.25
C LEU A 387 -24.38 -1.43 -9.48
N LEU A 388 -23.88 -0.20 -9.37
CA LEU A 388 -24.69 0.99 -9.57
C LEU A 388 -25.14 1.17 -11.02
N LEU A 389 -24.30 0.81 -11.99
CA LEU A 389 -24.66 0.78 -13.41
C LEU A 389 -25.77 -0.23 -13.67
N GLU A 390 -25.60 -1.45 -13.13
CA GLU A 390 -26.63 -2.51 -13.25
C GLU A 390 -27.97 -2.07 -12.63
N TRP A 391 -27.91 -1.38 -11.50
CA TRP A 391 -29.10 -0.81 -10.86
C TRP A 391 -29.73 0.29 -11.71
N ALA A 392 -28.93 1.20 -12.28
CA ALA A 392 -29.42 2.27 -13.14
C ALA A 392 -30.07 1.75 -14.44
N GLU A 393 -29.60 0.63 -14.99
CA GLU A 393 -30.17 -0.02 -16.16
C GLU A 393 -31.58 -0.61 -15.88
N ARG A 394 -31.87 -0.96 -14.60
CA ARG A 394 -33.14 -1.62 -14.19
C ARG A 394 -34.13 -0.68 -13.49
N SER A 395 -33.69 0.49 -13.09
CA SER A 395 -34.50 1.45 -12.36
C SER A 395 -34.25 2.87 -12.87
N SER A 396 -34.86 3.86 -12.23
CA SER A 396 -34.51 5.26 -12.52
C SER A 396 -33.08 5.57 -12.08
N ALA A 397 -32.35 6.37 -12.86
CA ALA A 397 -30.97 6.78 -12.58
C ALA A 397 -30.83 7.62 -11.28
N ALA A 398 -31.93 8.14 -10.73
CA ALA A 398 -31.89 9.05 -9.58
C ALA A 398 -31.34 8.40 -8.30
N ALA A 399 -31.74 7.17 -8.00
CA ALA A 399 -31.29 6.49 -6.78
C ALA A 399 -29.80 6.06 -6.86
N PRO A 400 -29.30 5.44 -7.94
CA PRO A 400 -27.86 5.18 -8.12
C PRO A 400 -27.01 6.45 -8.06
N LEU A 401 -27.51 7.56 -8.67
CA LEU A 401 -26.83 8.84 -8.63
C LEU A 401 -26.72 9.39 -7.20
N ALA A 402 -27.80 9.31 -6.42
CA ALA A 402 -27.78 9.71 -5.01
C ALA A 402 -26.73 8.93 -4.21
N VAL A 403 -26.62 7.62 -4.44
CA VAL A 403 -25.58 6.78 -3.78
C VAL A 403 -24.18 7.22 -4.22
N LEU A 404 -23.95 7.52 -5.49
CA LEU A 404 -22.66 8.04 -5.96
C LEU A 404 -22.28 9.36 -5.29
N VAL A 405 -23.27 10.27 -5.11
CA VAL A 405 -23.06 11.55 -4.39
C VAL A 405 -22.68 11.28 -2.94
N VAL A 406 -23.38 10.37 -2.25
CA VAL A 406 -23.04 9.99 -0.88
C VAL A 406 -21.63 9.41 -0.80
N LEU A 407 -21.26 8.51 -1.73
CA LEU A 407 -19.91 7.93 -1.79
C LEU A 407 -18.84 8.99 -2.11
N ALA A 408 -19.15 10.03 -2.87
CA ALA A 408 -18.22 11.14 -3.14
C ALA A 408 -18.01 12.03 -1.90
N VAL A 409 -19.05 12.22 -1.08
CA VAL A 409 -19.00 13.03 0.14
C VAL A 409 -18.31 12.29 1.29
N LEU A 410 -18.41 10.98 1.34
CA LEU A 410 -17.88 10.15 2.45
C LEU A 410 -16.37 10.34 2.69
N PRO A 411 -15.48 10.34 1.68
CA PRO A 411 -14.07 10.63 1.88
C PRO A 411 -13.82 12.06 2.39
N LEU A 412 -14.62 13.03 1.94
CA LEU A 412 -14.53 14.43 2.41
C LEU A 412 -14.90 14.54 3.90
N LEU A 413 -15.89 13.79 4.35
CA LEU A 413 -16.24 13.70 5.78
C LEU A 413 -15.11 13.07 6.60
N VAL A 414 -14.47 12.02 6.07
CA VAL A 414 -13.31 11.38 6.73
C VAL A 414 -12.14 12.36 6.85
N LEU A 415 -11.92 13.22 5.86
CA LEU A 415 -10.89 14.26 5.91
C LEU A 415 -11.25 15.40 6.87
N ALA A 416 -12.55 15.77 6.96
CA ALA A 416 -13.01 16.89 7.77
C ALA A 416 -13.11 16.55 9.27
N VAL A 417 -13.37 15.28 9.60
CA VAL A 417 -13.63 14.85 10.98
C VAL A 417 -12.43 14.05 11.50
N GLN A 418 -11.79 14.55 12.54
CA GLN A 418 -10.80 13.79 13.31
C GLN A 418 -11.50 13.16 14.53
N PRO A 419 -11.90 11.87 14.46
CA PRO A 419 -12.62 11.26 15.56
C PRO A 419 -11.72 11.09 16.77
N ALA A 420 -12.29 11.31 17.97
CA ALA A 420 -11.62 11.05 19.23
C ALA A 420 -11.16 9.57 19.32
N GLU A 421 -10.11 9.31 20.10
CA GLU A 421 -9.47 7.96 20.13
C GLU A 421 -10.46 6.84 20.44
N HIS A 422 -11.35 7.02 21.39
CA HIS A 422 -12.36 6.03 21.76
C HIS A 422 -13.35 5.71 20.61
N VAL A 423 -13.68 6.71 19.77
CA VAL A 423 -14.52 6.53 18.58
C VAL A 423 -13.75 5.76 17.51
N ARG A 424 -12.47 6.06 17.32
CA ARG A 424 -11.60 5.36 16.37
C ARG A 424 -11.47 3.88 16.71
N VAL A 425 -11.27 3.54 17.99
CA VAL A 425 -11.21 2.14 18.44
C VAL A 425 -12.54 1.41 18.20
N ARG A 426 -13.68 2.08 18.48
CA ARG A 426 -15.00 1.52 18.24
C ARG A 426 -15.25 1.28 16.74
N LEU A 427 -14.94 2.26 15.90
CA LEU A 427 -15.06 2.12 14.43
C LEU A 427 -14.20 0.98 13.89
N ARG A 428 -12.99 0.80 14.43
CA ARG A 428 -12.12 -0.32 14.04
C ARG A 428 -12.76 -1.66 14.38
N ARG A 429 -13.29 -1.84 15.60
CA ARG A 429 -13.98 -3.07 16.03
C ARG A 429 -15.22 -3.37 15.18
N VAL A 430 -16.04 -2.36 14.90
CA VAL A 430 -17.22 -2.51 14.03
C VAL A 430 -16.78 -2.94 12.62
N GLY A 431 -15.74 -2.33 12.09
CA GLY A 431 -15.22 -2.72 10.79
C GLY A 431 -14.68 -4.15 10.75
N ASP A 432 -13.97 -4.58 11.80
CA ASP A 432 -13.46 -5.96 11.90
C ASP A 432 -14.60 -6.98 12.01
N LEU A 433 -15.68 -6.64 12.73
CA LEU A 433 -16.88 -7.45 12.80
C LEU A 433 -17.59 -7.54 11.44
N LEU A 434 -17.79 -6.39 10.77
CA LEU A 434 -18.42 -6.36 9.44
C LEU A 434 -17.61 -7.14 8.39
N GLU A 435 -16.29 -7.05 8.43
CA GLU A 435 -15.41 -7.84 7.56
C GLU A 435 -15.58 -9.34 7.82
N SER A 436 -15.54 -9.75 9.09
CA SER A 436 -15.69 -11.16 9.47
C SER A 436 -17.07 -11.72 9.06
N VAL A 437 -18.14 -10.98 9.34
CA VAL A 437 -19.50 -11.36 8.94
C VAL A 437 -19.61 -11.40 7.41
N GLY A 438 -19.03 -10.41 6.71
CA GLY A 438 -19.00 -10.36 5.25
C GLY A 438 -18.33 -11.60 4.65
N VAL A 439 -17.13 -11.95 5.14
CA VAL A 439 -16.41 -13.15 4.66
C VAL A 439 -17.21 -14.43 4.88
N ILE A 440 -17.85 -14.58 6.06
CA ILE A 440 -18.70 -15.73 6.35
C ILE A 440 -19.92 -15.75 5.44
N ALA A 441 -20.55 -14.60 5.17
CA ALA A 441 -21.72 -14.48 4.31
C ALA A 441 -21.44 -14.82 2.84
N LEU A 442 -20.22 -14.67 2.37
CA LEU A 442 -19.86 -15.02 0.98
C LEU A 442 -20.15 -16.50 0.65
N LEU A 443 -19.97 -17.43 1.60
CA LEU A 443 -20.20 -18.85 1.35
C LEU A 443 -21.69 -19.20 1.14
N PRO A 444 -22.63 -18.82 2.02
CA PRO A 444 -24.05 -19.07 1.77
C PRO A 444 -24.58 -18.32 0.54
N LEU A 445 -24.07 -17.11 0.27
CA LEU A 445 -24.43 -16.38 -0.96
C LEU A 445 -23.96 -17.14 -2.22
N LEU A 446 -22.76 -17.72 -2.19
CA LEU A 446 -22.24 -18.56 -3.27
C LEU A 446 -23.14 -19.77 -3.50
N VAL A 447 -23.59 -20.46 -2.45
CA VAL A 447 -24.54 -21.58 -2.53
C VAL A 447 -25.86 -21.13 -3.18
N GLY A 448 -26.32 -19.90 -2.85
CA GLY A 448 -27.50 -19.29 -3.48
C GLY A 448 -27.35 -19.06 -4.98
N VAL A 449 -26.17 -18.65 -5.46
CA VAL A 449 -25.88 -18.47 -6.91
C VAL A 449 -26.04 -19.78 -7.69
N PHE A 450 -25.79 -20.94 -7.06
CA PHE A 450 -25.99 -22.25 -7.68
C PHE A 450 -27.45 -22.74 -7.62
N GLY A 451 -28.38 -21.95 -7.10
CA GLY A 451 -29.80 -22.26 -7.03
C GLY A 451 -30.14 -23.42 -6.07
N VAL A 452 -29.24 -23.76 -5.15
CA VAL A 452 -29.42 -24.87 -4.20
C VAL A 452 -30.62 -24.64 -3.30
N TYR A 453 -30.84 -23.41 -2.84
CA TYR A 453 -31.96 -23.08 -1.94
C TYR A 453 -33.32 -23.26 -2.63
N GLY A 454 -33.45 -22.86 -3.92
CA GLY A 454 -34.68 -23.08 -4.69
C GLY A 454 -34.99 -24.56 -4.81
N ARG A 455 -34.02 -25.38 -5.20
CA ARG A 455 -34.19 -26.84 -5.35
C ARG A 455 -34.54 -27.53 -4.04
N LEU A 456 -34.00 -27.07 -2.91
CA LEU A 456 -34.34 -27.60 -1.60
C LEU A 456 -35.80 -27.26 -1.22
N LEU A 457 -36.20 -26.01 -1.45
CA LEU A 457 -37.59 -25.59 -1.15
C LEU A 457 -38.62 -26.33 -2.03
N ASP A 458 -38.31 -26.51 -3.31
CA ASP A 458 -39.19 -27.26 -4.24
C ASP A 458 -39.28 -28.76 -3.89
N THR A 459 -38.29 -29.31 -3.15
CA THR A 459 -38.33 -30.74 -2.71
C THR A 459 -39.22 -30.92 -1.50
N PHE A 460 -39.51 -29.87 -0.70
CA PHE A 460 -40.32 -29.90 0.50
C PHE A 460 -41.70 -29.23 0.31
N ALA A 461 -41.97 -28.61 -0.85
CA ALA A 461 -43.25 -28.06 -1.25
C ALA A 461 -44.05 -29.06 -2.08
#